data_94cf495d340450a971229e46f89e548b
#
_entry.id   94cf495d340450a971229e46f89e548b
#
_cell.length_a   1.000
_cell.length_b   1.000
_cell.length_c   1.000
_cell.angle_alpha   90.00
_cell.angle_beta   90.00
_cell.angle_gamma   90.00
#
_symmetry.space_group_name_H-M   'P 1'
#
loop_
_entity.id
_entity.type
_entity.pdbx_description
1 polymer ?
#
loop_
_entity_poly.entity_id
_entity_poly.type
_entity_poly.pdbx_seq_one_letter_code
_entity_poly.pdbx_strand_id
1 'polypeptide(L)'
;MNETDRKDLRALEESLWRAETRFDRDYLNKIYAEDFFEFGRSGRICSREESISVPPQKIDAKLPLMNFRLHDLDAANVLVTYVSEVKFGEVERANRSSIWTKTLKGWQIRFHQGTPVP
;
A
#
# COMPACT_ATOMS: atom_id res chain seq x y z
N MET A 1 7.83 -9.63 -15.24
CA MET A 1 7.74 -9.89 -13.76
C MET A 1 7.48 -11.37 -13.56
N ASN A 2 8.27 -12.00 -12.73
CA ASN A 2 8.12 -13.44 -12.46
C ASN A 2 7.04 -13.71 -11.40
N GLU A 3 6.72 -14.99 -11.19
CA GLU A 3 5.67 -15.40 -10.25
C GLU A 3 6.02 -15.05 -8.79
N THR A 4 7.30 -15.14 -8.43
CA THR A 4 7.74 -14.77 -7.08
C THR A 4 7.51 -13.29 -6.82
N ASP A 5 7.84 -12.41 -7.76
CA ASP A 5 7.60 -10.97 -7.63
C ASP A 5 6.10 -10.68 -7.51
N ARG A 6 5.26 -11.37 -8.27
CA ARG A 6 3.81 -11.20 -8.19
C ARG A 6 3.27 -11.54 -6.81
N LYS A 7 3.71 -12.66 -6.24
CA LYS A 7 3.31 -13.09 -4.90
C LYS A 7 3.82 -12.13 -3.83
N ASP A 8 5.07 -11.71 -3.94
CA ASP A 8 5.68 -10.81 -2.97
C ASP A 8 4.97 -9.47 -2.94
N LEU A 9 4.69 -8.89 -4.11
CA LEU A 9 4.01 -7.60 -4.20
C LEU A 9 2.58 -7.66 -3.65
N ARG A 10 1.85 -8.74 -3.92
CA ARG A 10 0.52 -8.90 -3.34
C ARG A 10 0.60 -9.00 -1.82
N ALA A 11 1.51 -9.81 -1.30
CA ALA A 11 1.68 -9.97 0.14
C ALA A 11 2.09 -8.65 0.81
N LEU A 12 3.00 -7.90 0.19
CA LEU A 12 3.44 -6.61 0.70
C LEU A 12 2.30 -5.58 0.70
N GLU A 13 1.57 -5.46 -0.40
CA GLU A 13 0.44 -4.52 -0.45
C GLU A 13 -0.62 -4.89 0.58
N GLU A 14 -0.96 -6.18 0.70
CA GLU A 14 -1.94 -6.64 1.68
C GLU A 14 -1.47 -6.46 3.12
N SER A 15 -0.16 -6.49 3.37
CA SER A 15 0.39 -6.23 4.71
C SER A 15 0.06 -4.82 5.21
N LEU A 16 -0.18 -3.87 4.32
CA LEU A 16 -0.55 -2.50 4.68
C LEU A 16 -2.01 -2.39 5.14
N TRP A 17 -2.78 -3.45 4.99
CA TRP A 17 -4.19 -3.53 5.38
C TRP A 17 -4.42 -4.45 6.59
N ARG A 18 -3.33 -4.93 7.22
CA ARG A 18 -3.37 -5.72 8.44
C ARG A 18 -2.77 -4.90 9.58
N ALA A 19 -3.47 -4.78 10.71
CA ALA A 19 -3.00 -3.99 11.84
C ALA A 19 -1.64 -4.44 12.36
N GLU A 20 -1.37 -5.75 12.35
CA GLU A 20 -0.13 -6.35 12.86
C GLU A 20 1.12 -5.84 12.14
N THR A 21 0.98 -5.51 10.87
CA THR A 21 2.10 -5.04 10.03
C THR A 21 2.02 -3.55 9.76
N ARG A 22 0.81 -3.00 9.53
CA ARG A 22 0.62 -1.57 9.21
C ARG A 22 1.12 -0.64 10.31
N PHE A 23 1.11 -1.09 11.54
CA PHE A 23 1.53 -0.28 12.70
C PHE A 23 2.83 -0.78 13.32
N ASP A 24 3.55 -1.67 12.64
CA ASP A 24 4.88 -2.13 13.01
C ASP A 24 5.91 -1.19 12.35
N ARG A 25 6.44 -0.27 13.13
CA ARG A 25 7.34 0.77 12.61
C ARG A 25 8.62 0.18 12.01
N ASP A 26 9.18 -0.86 12.61
CA ASP A 26 10.40 -1.49 12.09
C ASP A 26 10.13 -2.14 10.72
N TYR A 27 8.98 -2.79 10.59
CA TYR A 27 8.55 -3.36 9.32
C TYR A 27 8.38 -2.26 8.26
N LEU A 28 7.66 -1.18 8.60
CA LEU A 28 7.42 -0.08 7.67
C LEU A 28 8.72 0.62 7.26
N ASN A 29 9.67 0.77 8.17
CA ASN A 29 10.97 1.36 7.83
C ASN A 29 11.72 0.56 6.76
N LYS A 30 11.49 -0.74 6.67
CA LYS A 30 12.12 -1.59 5.65
C LYS A 30 11.46 -1.46 4.29
N ILE A 31 10.13 -1.37 4.26
CA ILE A 31 9.38 -1.42 3.00
C ILE A 31 9.00 -0.06 2.44
N TYR A 32 9.10 1.02 3.23
CA TYR A 32 8.84 2.37 2.74
C TYR A 32 10.15 2.99 2.24
N ALA A 33 10.17 3.37 0.96
CA ALA A 33 11.32 4.10 0.39
C ALA A 33 11.53 5.43 1.11
N GLU A 34 12.77 5.93 1.09
CA GLU A 34 13.10 7.21 1.74
C GLU A 34 12.29 8.39 1.19
N ASP A 35 11.96 8.34 -0.09
CA ASP A 35 11.19 9.38 -0.78
C ASP A 35 9.68 9.10 -0.83
N PHE A 36 9.19 8.15 -0.03
CA PHE A 36 7.77 7.81 -0.01
C PHE A 36 6.91 9.03 0.35
N PHE A 37 5.78 9.14 -0.35
CA PHE A 37 4.68 10.04 0.03
C PHE A 37 3.37 9.45 -0.48
N GLU A 38 2.25 9.97 0.02
CA GLU A 38 0.95 9.49 -0.41
C GLU A 38 -0.08 10.61 -0.52
N PHE A 39 -1.04 10.42 -1.42
CA PHE A 39 -2.27 11.18 -1.46
C PHE A 39 -3.36 10.33 -0.82
N GLY A 40 -3.78 10.72 0.38
CA GLY A 40 -4.82 10.00 1.10
C GLY A 40 -6.19 10.17 0.45
N ARG A 41 -7.11 9.29 0.83
CA ARG A 41 -8.50 9.33 0.34
C ARG A 41 -9.24 10.63 0.67
N SER A 42 -8.78 11.38 1.65
CA SER A 42 -9.33 12.69 2.00
C SER A 42 -8.77 13.83 1.15
N GLY A 43 -7.81 13.54 0.29
CA GLY A 43 -7.05 14.54 -0.47
C GLY A 43 -5.83 15.06 0.27
N ARG A 44 -5.60 14.62 1.52
CA ARG A 44 -4.43 15.04 2.29
C ARG A 44 -3.16 14.43 1.72
N ILE A 45 -2.10 15.23 1.63
CA ILE A 45 -0.77 14.76 1.26
C ILE A 45 -0.02 14.39 2.54
N CYS A 46 0.45 13.16 2.63
CA CYS A 46 1.20 12.65 3.79
C CYS A 46 2.64 12.33 3.39
N SER A 47 3.57 12.79 4.22
CA SER A 47 4.98 12.45 4.08
C SER A 47 5.24 11.01 4.54
N ARG A 48 6.45 10.51 4.27
CA ARG A 48 6.90 9.22 4.78
C ARG A 48 6.76 9.15 6.31
N GLU A 49 7.28 10.15 7.00
CA GLU A 49 7.26 10.17 8.47
C GLU A 49 5.83 10.19 9.01
N GLU A 50 4.95 10.96 8.42
CA GLU A 50 3.54 10.96 8.82
C GLU A 50 2.89 9.58 8.60
N SER A 51 3.22 8.91 7.49
CA SER A 51 2.64 7.62 7.16
C SER A 51 3.13 6.48 8.08
N ILE A 52 4.40 6.49 8.47
CA ILE A 52 4.96 5.44 9.34
C ILE A 52 4.71 5.68 10.82
N SER A 53 4.27 6.87 11.20
CA SER A 53 4.05 7.28 12.60
C SER A 53 2.60 7.26 13.01
N VAL A 54 1.71 6.72 12.19
CA VAL A 54 0.28 6.60 12.52
C VAL A 54 0.10 5.72 13.77
N PRO A 55 -0.66 6.18 14.79
CA PRO A 55 -0.90 5.36 15.96
C PRO A 55 -1.66 4.07 15.62
N PRO A 56 -1.41 2.98 16.37
CA PRO A 56 -2.13 1.74 16.18
C PRO A 56 -3.64 1.92 16.27
N GLN A 57 -4.37 1.28 15.39
CA GLN A 57 -5.82 1.27 15.36
C GLN A 57 -6.32 0.00 14.69
N LYS A 58 -7.59 -0.30 14.88
CA LYS A 58 -8.20 -1.45 14.19
C LYS A 58 -8.35 -1.15 12.71
N ILE A 59 -8.03 -2.14 11.88
CA ILE A 59 -8.30 -2.10 10.44
C ILE A 59 -9.28 -3.22 10.11
N ASP A 60 -10.44 -2.85 9.61
CA ASP A 60 -11.47 -3.81 9.15
C ASP A 60 -11.55 -3.72 7.64
N ALA A 61 -10.56 -4.31 6.97
CA ALA A 61 -10.42 -4.31 5.52
C ALA A 61 -10.73 -5.68 4.95
N LYS A 62 -11.38 -5.69 3.78
CA LYS A 62 -11.64 -6.92 3.06
C LYS A 62 -10.35 -7.42 2.40
N LEU A 63 -10.00 -8.68 2.69
CA LEU A 63 -8.87 -9.37 2.08
C LEU A 63 -9.32 -10.72 1.53
N PRO A 64 -8.75 -11.19 0.42
CA PRO A 64 -7.74 -10.52 -0.39
C PRO A 64 -8.26 -9.25 -1.07
N LEU A 65 -7.34 -8.36 -1.44
CA LEU A 65 -7.70 -7.11 -2.12
C LEU A 65 -8.40 -7.39 -3.45
N MET A 66 -9.44 -6.61 -3.73
CA MET A 66 -10.29 -6.80 -4.91
C MET A 66 -9.68 -6.14 -6.16
N ASN A 67 -9.89 -6.78 -7.31
CA ASN A 67 -9.43 -6.25 -8.61
C ASN A 67 -7.93 -5.95 -8.62
N PHE A 68 -7.15 -6.78 -7.94
CA PHE A 68 -5.71 -6.59 -7.78
C PHE A 68 -5.00 -6.83 -9.11
N ARG A 69 -4.26 -5.82 -9.58
CA ARG A 69 -3.51 -5.86 -10.83
C ARG A 69 -2.11 -5.30 -10.65
N LEU A 70 -1.18 -5.87 -11.39
CA LEU A 70 0.22 -5.47 -11.44
C LEU A 70 0.54 -4.99 -12.84
N HIS A 71 1.12 -3.80 -12.95
CA HIS A 71 1.48 -3.19 -14.23
C HIS A 71 2.97 -2.90 -14.25
N ASP A 72 3.72 -3.58 -15.11
CA ASP A 72 5.15 -3.29 -15.26
C ASP A 72 5.34 -1.89 -15.83
N LEU A 73 6.07 -1.04 -15.13
CA LEU A 73 6.46 0.27 -15.64
C LEU A 73 7.82 0.19 -16.32
N ASP A 74 8.75 -0.52 -15.69
CA ASP A 74 10.07 -0.85 -16.25
C ASP A 74 10.65 -2.05 -15.48
N ALA A 75 11.95 -2.33 -15.64
CA ALA A 75 12.58 -3.49 -15.03
C ALA A 75 12.57 -3.50 -13.50
N ALA A 76 12.44 -2.33 -12.86
CA ALA A 76 12.52 -2.19 -11.41
C ALA A 76 11.25 -1.63 -10.79
N ASN A 77 10.33 -1.06 -11.56
CA ASN A 77 9.16 -0.35 -11.03
C ASN A 77 7.86 -0.99 -11.49
N VAL A 78 6.93 -1.14 -10.54
CA VAL A 78 5.61 -1.74 -10.78
C VAL A 78 4.54 -0.84 -10.20
N LEU A 79 3.49 -0.60 -10.98
CA LEU A 79 2.27 0.03 -10.50
C LEU A 79 1.30 -1.07 -10.04
N VAL A 80 0.86 -0.99 -8.80
CA VAL A 80 -0.14 -1.89 -8.24
C VAL A 80 -1.46 -1.15 -8.14
N THR A 81 -2.54 -1.73 -8.66
CA THR A 81 -3.87 -1.14 -8.57
C THR A 81 -4.88 -2.13 -8.00
N TYR A 82 -5.84 -1.64 -7.25
CA TYR A 82 -6.89 -2.46 -6.65
C TYR A 82 -8.03 -1.60 -6.11
N VAL A 83 -9.06 -2.26 -5.64
CA VAL A 83 -10.15 -1.62 -4.90
C VAL A 83 -10.06 -2.06 -3.45
N SER A 84 -9.98 -1.10 -2.53
CA SER A 84 -10.07 -1.38 -1.10
C SER A 84 -11.53 -1.28 -0.64
N GLU A 85 -11.89 -2.15 0.30
CA GLU A 85 -13.17 -2.08 0.99
C GLU A 85 -12.87 -2.10 2.48
N VAL A 86 -13.13 -1.00 3.16
CA VAL A 86 -12.79 -0.83 4.57
C VAL A 86 -14.03 -0.34 5.32
N LYS A 87 -14.26 -0.89 6.49
CA LYS A 87 -15.36 -0.48 7.34
C LYS A 87 -14.85 0.50 8.41
N PHE A 88 -15.30 1.76 8.28
CA PHE A 88 -15.06 2.84 9.26
C PHE A 88 -16.39 3.27 9.89
N GLY A 89 -17.14 2.31 10.48
CA GLY A 89 -18.54 2.55 10.80
C GLY A 89 -19.39 2.16 9.61
N GLU A 90 -19.27 2.87 8.48
CA GLU A 90 -19.84 2.49 7.21
C GLU A 90 -18.76 1.89 6.30
N VAL A 91 -19.20 1.11 5.30
CA VAL A 91 -18.29 0.53 4.31
C VAL A 91 -17.90 1.59 3.30
N GLU A 92 -16.59 1.78 3.12
CA GLU A 92 -16.04 2.68 2.11
C GLU A 92 -15.23 1.88 1.11
N ARG A 93 -15.48 2.11 -0.18
CA ARG A 93 -14.65 1.60 -1.28
C ARG A 93 -13.83 2.72 -1.87
N ALA A 94 -12.61 2.39 -2.26
CA ALA A 94 -11.71 3.34 -2.91
C ALA A 94 -10.88 2.64 -3.98
N ASN A 95 -10.66 3.37 -5.07
CA ASN A 95 -9.64 2.97 -6.04
C ASN A 95 -8.28 3.31 -5.47
N ARG A 96 -7.36 2.35 -5.48
CA ARG A 96 -6.02 2.49 -4.90
C ARG A 96 -4.94 2.23 -5.92
N SER A 97 -3.84 2.96 -5.79
CA SER A 97 -2.65 2.72 -6.60
C SER A 97 -1.40 2.92 -5.76
N SER A 98 -0.41 2.05 -5.97
CA SER A 98 0.89 2.11 -5.32
C SER A 98 1.99 1.93 -6.36
N ILE A 99 3.12 2.59 -6.15
CA ILE A 99 4.32 2.34 -6.95
C ILE A 99 5.34 1.65 -6.05
N TRP A 100 5.78 0.47 -6.48
CA TRP A 100 6.80 -0.32 -5.81
C TRP A 100 8.05 -0.38 -6.67
N THR A 101 9.20 -0.24 -6.04
CA THR A 101 10.51 -0.33 -6.70
C THR A 101 11.30 -1.48 -6.12
N LYS A 102 11.89 -2.31 -6.98
CA LYS A 102 12.79 -3.38 -6.57
C LYS A 102 14.18 -2.80 -6.35
N THR A 103 14.68 -2.92 -5.13
CA THR A 103 15.97 -2.40 -4.71
C THR A 103 16.86 -3.52 -4.20
N LEU A 104 18.11 -3.20 -3.86
CA LEU A 104 19.01 -4.17 -3.22
C LEU A 104 18.51 -4.62 -1.85
N LYS A 105 17.63 -3.82 -1.23
CA LYS A 105 16.99 -4.16 0.07
C LYS A 105 15.65 -4.88 -0.11
N GLY A 106 15.26 -5.23 -1.33
CA GLY A 106 13.98 -5.81 -1.66
C GLY A 106 12.99 -4.77 -2.20
N TRP A 107 11.73 -5.13 -2.29
CA TRP A 107 10.69 -4.22 -2.76
C TRP A 107 10.43 -3.11 -1.75
N GLN A 108 10.38 -1.86 -2.24
CA GLN A 108 10.02 -0.70 -1.42
C GLN A 108 8.92 0.11 -2.10
N ILE A 109 7.92 0.51 -1.31
CA ILE A 109 6.84 1.36 -1.79
C ILE A 109 7.30 2.81 -1.84
N ARG A 110 7.06 3.49 -2.97
CA ARG A 110 7.46 4.88 -3.18
C ARG A 110 6.30 5.85 -3.17
N PHE A 111 5.11 5.37 -3.50
CA PHE A 111 3.92 6.22 -3.60
C PHE A 111 2.67 5.38 -3.37
N HIS A 112 1.67 5.99 -2.76
CA HIS A 112 0.33 5.43 -2.64
C HIS A 112 -0.71 6.51 -2.82
N GLN A 113 -1.87 6.14 -3.37
CA GLN A 113 -2.99 7.04 -3.56
C GLN A 113 -4.30 6.29 -3.42
N GLY A 114 -5.27 6.93 -2.78
CA GLY A 114 -6.61 6.40 -2.65
C GLY A 114 -7.64 7.44 -3.07
N THR A 115 -8.65 7.00 -3.84
CA THR A 115 -9.76 7.85 -4.27
C THR A 115 -11.06 7.13 -3.94
N PRO A 116 -11.89 7.65 -3.02
CA PRO A 116 -13.18 7.05 -2.73
C PRO A 116 -14.04 6.96 -3.98
N VAL A 117 -14.77 5.86 -4.10
CA VAL A 117 -15.75 5.66 -5.20
C VAL A 117 -17.16 5.79 -4.66
N PRO A 118 -18.09 6.31 -5.47
CA PRO A 118 -19.48 6.43 -5.06
C PRO A 118 -20.15 5.11 -4.83
#